data_11c0a45edaf3847be703206433766a33
#
_entry.id   11c0a45edaf3847be703206433766a33
#
_cell.length_a   1.000
_cell.length_b   1.000
_cell.length_c   1.000
_cell.angle_alpha   90.00
_cell.angle_beta   90.00
_cell.angle_gamma   90.00
#
_symmetry.space_group_name_H-M   'P 1'
#
loop_
_entity.id
_entity.type
_entity.pdbx_description
1 polymer ?
#
loop_
_entity_poly.entity_id
_entity_poly.type
_entity_poly.pdbx_seq_one_letter_code
_entity_poly.pdbx_strand_id
1 'polypeptide(L)'
;MKITELYIKNFGRFSEQHFYIKDGVQVIYGENEYGKSTLQAFIRAMLFGMERGRGKAAAKDDFSKYQPWENPNYYAGVMRFRCGNRNFRLERSFDRISKQVSLVCEDDGEELSVEHGDLDMLLGGITPGMYDNTVSIGQFQSRPGQELAESLKNYAANYYETGGGELDLSGAISDLKERKKAVEQQCRSAREQREKKYLSMEQECTYLEKDMRKFQAQYEENQQRIRLLQQRQKENDSKETDLHPGETESASEQPEENSRGMIIGGFLGIIAGLAGLLWGIFLRDKSGVDVLLERSSAFVLLAVLLVIAGCVLFVVGIRNRAGQKKIIKETEKSSGIRTVQEKEKVQTGQPEQNGEKVWRKQNDPEEQKLQWQQEQIREEWKEKKLRYENLKEQQRELQPDEAEERLYERREALELAEETMKKAAEHLGERTAAGLNRRVSEIFSEITEGKYPGVNISDRLEISVWDGTRRIPAYRLSRGTVEQIYFALRMAAAEMLQEEELPVILDETFAFYDDKRL
;
A
#
# COMPACT_ATOMS: atom_id res chain seq x y z
N MET A 1 30.00 -11.05 33.51
CA MET A 1 29.77 -10.07 34.61
C MET A 1 29.41 -10.79 35.92
N LYS A 2 29.91 -10.34 37.10
CA LYS A 2 29.57 -10.91 38.41
C LYS A 2 29.21 -9.81 39.39
N ILE A 3 28.03 -9.85 40.01
CA ILE A 3 27.63 -8.90 41.05
C ILE A 3 28.39 -9.28 42.35
N THR A 4 29.02 -8.32 43.03
CA THR A 4 29.78 -8.53 44.24
C THR A 4 29.10 -7.91 45.46
N GLU A 5 28.45 -6.76 45.31
CA GLU A 5 27.74 -6.09 46.38
C GLU A 5 26.51 -5.34 45.85
N LEU A 6 25.43 -5.38 46.62
CA LEU A 6 24.28 -4.54 46.46
C LEU A 6 24.08 -3.70 47.72
N TYR A 7 24.19 -2.40 47.61
CA TYR A 7 23.85 -1.47 48.69
C TYR A 7 22.58 -0.72 48.31
N ILE A 8 21.49 -1.08 48.96
CA ILE A 8 20.18 -0.49 48.74
C ILE A 8 20.01 0.66 49.71
N LYS A 9 20.26 1.87 49.24
CA LYS A 9 20.10 3.08 50.07
C LYS A 9 18.63 3.25 50.43
N ASN A 10 17.73 3.16 49.43
CA ASN A 10 16.28 3.14 49.66
C ASN A 10 15.54 2.61 48.40
N PHE A 11 14.83 1.49 48.54
CA PHE A 11 14.09 0.87 47.42
C PHE A 11 13.01 -0.09 47.95
N GLY A 12 11.74 0.16 47.63
CA GLY A 12 10.62 -0.61 48.20
C GLY A 12 10.62 -0.59 49.71
N ARG A 13 10.74 -1.78 50.32
CA ARG A 13 10.84 -1.92 51.78
C ARG A 13 12.27 -1.81 52.35
N PHE A 14 13.27 -1.85 51.48
CA PHE A 14 14.65 -1.82 51.92
C PHE A 14 15.12 -0.39 52.14
N SER A 15 15.78 -0.16 53.27
CA SER A 15 16.47 1.07 53.64
C SER A 15 17.80 0.72 54.25
N GLU A 16 18.91 1.30 53.78
CA GLU A 16 20.29 1.12 54.24
C GLU A 16 20.68 -0.37 54.39
N GLN A 17 20.38 -1.21 53.38
CA GLN A 17 20.68 -2.65 53.40
C GLN A 17 21.82 -3.00 52.46
N HIS A 18 22.74 -3.84 52.96
CA HIS A 18 23.87 -4.37 52.21
C HIS A 18 23.72 -5.88 51.99
N PHE A 19 23.93 -6.31 50.75
CA PHE A 19 24.00 -7.71 50.37
C PHE A 19 25.34 -7.97 49.69
N TYR A 20 26.16 -8.83 50.29
CA TYR A 20 27.42 -9.28 49.70
C TYR A 20 27.22 -10.60 49.00
N ILE A 21 27.50 -10.64 47.70
CA ILE A 21 27.29 -11.80 46.84
C ILE A 21 28.65 -12.50 46.65
N LYS A 22 28.68 -13.79 46.93
CA LYS A 22 29.87 -14.64 46.74
C LYS A 22 29.82 -15.32 45.36
N ASP A 23 30.97 -15.83 44.91
CA ASP A 23 31.05 -16.64 43.70
C ASP A 23 30.21 -17.95 43.86
N GLY A 24 29.60 -18.42 42.78
CA GLY A 24 28.77 -19.60 42.73
C GLY A 24 27.30 -19.34 43.03
N VAL A 25 26.59 -20.35 43.50
CA VAL A 25 25.14 -20.26 43.78
C VAL A 25 24.94 -19.56 45.12
N GLN A 26 24.19 -18.46 45.10
CA GLN A 26 23.83 -17.71 46.31
C GLN A 26 22.32 -17.85 46.57
N VAL A 27 21.94 -18.47 47.67
CA VAL A 27 20.55 -18.62 48.09
C VAL A 27 20.16 -17.50 49.05
N ILE A 28 19.14 -16.73 48.69
CA ILE A 28 18.56 -15.69 49.53
C ILE A 28 17.22 -16.21 50.06
N TYR A 29 17.23 -16.58 51.33
CA TYR A 29 16.08 -17.11 52.02
C TYR A 29 15.40 -16.07 52.91
N GLY A 30 14.08 -16.10 52.98
CA GLY A 30 13.27 -15.25 53.85
C GLY A 30 11.78 -15.58 53.76
N GLU A 31 11.04 -15.18 54.78
CA GLU A 31 9.57 -15.33 54.81
C GLU A 31 8.90 -14.54 53.68
N ASN A 32 7.61 -14.73 53.51
CA ASN A 32 6.81 -13.91 52.60
C ASN A 32 6.93 -12.45 53.01
N GLU A 33 6.93 -11.55 52.01
CA GLU A 33 7.15 -10.12 52.18
C GLU A 33 8.56 -9.72 52.69
N TYR A 34 9.50 -10.64 52.79
CA TYR A 34 10.89 -10.28 53.14
C TYR A 34 11.55 -9.33 52.13
N GLY A 35 11.07 -9.33 50.89
CA GLY A 35 11.58 -8.47 49.83
C GLY A 35 12.40 -9.18 48.76
N LYS A 36 12.30 -10.51 48.64
CA LYS A 36 13.02 -11.31 47.63
C LYS A 36 12.80 -10.76 46.22
N SER A 37 11.54 -10.57 45.81
CA SER A 37 11.18 -9.99 44.51
C SER A 37 11.55 -8.51 44.38
N THR A 38 11.64 -7.79 45.53
CA THR A 38 12.13 -6.42 45.56
C THR A 38 13.64 -6.35 45.24
N LEU A 39 14.40 -7.33 45.71
CA LEU A 39 15.83 -7.43 45.41
C LEU A 39 16.08 -7.73 43.92
N GLN A 40 15.31 -8.64 43.31
CA GLN A 40 15.36 -8.92 41.88
C GLN A 40 15.06 -7.63 41.08
N ALA A 41 13.96 -6.95 41.44
CA ALA A 41 13.57 -5.69 40.78
C ALA A 41 14.65 -4.58 40.97
N PHE A 42 15.33 -4.54 42.14
CA PHE A 42 16.42 -3.62 42.39
C PHE A 42 17.59 -3.87 41.43
N ILE A 43 18.03 -5.12 41.27
CA ILE A 43 19.13 -5.47 40.36
C ILE A 43 18.76 -5.04 38.92
N ARG A 44 17.56 -5.37 38.48
CA ARG A 44 17.07 -4.94 37.15
C ARG A 44 17.06 -3.42 37.00
N ALA A 45 16.58 -2.70 38.02
CA ALA A 45 16.54 -1.25 38.04
C ALA A 45 17.94 -0.62 38.02
N MET A 46 18.92 -1.22 38.74
CA MET A 46 20.30 -0.77 38.68
C MET A 46 20.88 -0.92 37.28
N LEU A 47 20.67 -2.03 36.58
CA LEU A 47 21.20 -2.29 35.25
C LEU A 47 20.56 -1.37 34.19
N PHE A 48 19.25 -1.31 34.14
CA PHE A 48 18.52 -0.69 33.03
C PHE A 48 17.77 0.61 33.37
N GLY A 49 17.77 0.98 34.66
CA GLY A 49 16.94 2.09 35.11
C GLY A 49 15.47 1.71 35.30
N MET A 50 14.65 2.70 35.58
CA MET A 50 13.20 2.54 35.70
C MET A 50 12.47 3.56 34.85
N GLU A 51 11.57 3.08 34.01
CA GLU A 51 10.67 3.92 33.26
C GLU A 51 9.42 4.22 34.06
N ARG A 52 8.93 5.45 33.92
CA ARG A 52 7.69 5.88 34.55
C ARG A 52 6.58 6.00 33.54
N GLY A 53 5.52 5.26 33.75
CA GLY A 53 4.30 5.35 32.96
C GLY A 53 3.63 6.73 33.07
N ARG A 54 2.80 7.09 32.09
CA ARG A 54 2.00 8.31 32.07
C ARG A 54 0.52 8.00 32.32
N GLY A 55 -0.17 8.89 33.01
CA GLY A 55 -1.59 8.77 33.28
C GLY A 55 -1.95 7.54 34.14
N LYS A 56 -2.94 6.76 33.73
CA LYS A 56 -3.41 5.57 34.49
C LYS A 56 -2.36 4.45 34.55
N ALA A 57 -1.43 4.37 33.61
CA ALA A 57 -0.35 3.39 33.60
C ALA A 57 0.66 3.65 34.72
N ALA A 58 0.88 4.92 35.12
CA ALA A 58 1.79 5.30 36.18
C ALA A 58 1.43 4.71 37.56
N ALA A 59 0.17 4.33 37.78
CA ALA A 59 -0.26 3.75 39.07
C ALA A 59 0.12 2.25 39.22
N LYS A 60 0.54 1.61 38.11
CA LYS A 60 0.85 0.16 38.06
C LYS A 60 2.25 -0.15 37.55
N ASP A 61 3.06 0.88 37.31
CA ASP A 61 4.44 0.71 36.85
C ASP A 61 5.36 0.26 37.99
N ASP A 62 6.52 -0.29 37.61
CA ASP A 62 7.51 -0.77 38.58
C ASP A 62 8.06 0.38 39.45
N PHE A 63 8.15 1.59 38.87
CA PHE A 63 8.57 2.78 39.64
C PHE A 63 7.65 3.02 40.83
N SER A 64 6.33 3.01 40.65
CA SER A 64 5.35 3.23 41.72
C SER A 64 5.23 2.03 42.65
N LYS A 65 5.37 0.81 42.13
CA LYS A 65 5.32 -0.44 42.89
C LYS A 65 6.47 -0.56 43.89
N TYR A 66 7.67 -0.18 43.51
CA TYR A 66 8.88 -0.27 44.34
C TYR A 66 9.33 1.07 44.93
N GLN A 67 8.45 2.09 44.90
CA GLN A 67 8.73 3.35 45.60
C GLN A 67 9.00 3.10 47.07
N PRO A 68 10.05 3.73 47.67
CA PRO A 68 10.40 3.53 49.06
C PRO A 68 9.26 3.80 50.05
N TRP A 69 9.11 2.94 51.05
CA TRP A 69 8.02 3.05 52.02
C TRP A 69 8.24 4.16 53.04
N GLU A 70 9.51 4.30 53.52
CA GLU A 70 9.83 5.26 54.58
C GLU A 70 10.13 6.68 54.07
N ASN A 71 10.85 6.79 52.94
CA ASN A 71 11.22 8.08 52.37
C ASN A 71 11.05 8.06 50.82
N PRO A 72 9.85 8.32 50.33
CA PRO A 72 9.56 8.26 48.90
C PRO A 72 10.37 9.21 47.99
N ASN A 73 10.98 10.23 48.58
CA ASN A 73 11.78 11.22 47.86
C ASN A 73 13.25 10.85 47.74
N TYR A 74 13.71 9.84 48.49
CA TYR A 74 15.07 9.33 48.45
C TYR A 74 15.02 7.89 47.92
N TYR A 75 15.29 7.70 46.67
CA TYR A 75 15.11 6.45 45.93
C TYR A 75 16.41 6.17 45.15
N ALA A 76 17.30 5.41 45.73
CA ALA A 76 18.67 5.23 45.24
C ALA A 76 19.33 3.92 45.71
N GLY A 77 20.37 3.53 45.00
CA GLY A 77 21.24 2.42 45.39
C GLY A 77 22.59 2.44 44.71
N VAL A 78 23.43 1.51 45.15
CA VAL A 78 24.77 1.26 44.59
C VAL A 78 24.88 -0.23 44.31
N MET A 79 25.41 -0.59 43.17
CA MET A 79 25.76 -1.96 42.79
C MET A 79 27.22 -2.02 42.41
N ARG A 80 27.96 -2.94 43.02
CA ARG A 80 29.33 -3.27 42.61
C ARG A 80 29.33 -4.58 41.86
N PHE A 81 30.07 -4.61 40.79
CA PHE A 81 30.19 -5.80 39.96
C PHE A 81 31.57 -5.88 39.31
N ARG A 82 31.92 -7.08 38.90
CA ARG A 82 33.16 -7.35 38.18
C ARG A 82 32.80 -7.78 36.75
N CYS A 83 33.40 -7.14 35.75
CA CYS A 83 33.34 -7.52 34.36
C CYS A 83 34.75 -7.78 33.85
N GLY A 84 35.00 -8.98 33.33
CA GLY A 84 36.36 -9.43 33.07
C GLY A 84 37.21 -9.41 34.33
N ASN A 85 38.31 -8.65 34.33
CA ASN A 85 39.23 -8.49 35.46
C ASN A 85 39.10 -7.13 36.19
N ARG A 86 38.10 -6.31 35.82
CA ARG A 86 37.92 -4.97 36.39
C ARG A 86 36.69 -4.90 37.28
N ASN A 87 36.79 -4.07 38.34
CA ASN A 87 35.72 -3.83 39.30
C ASN A 87 35.04 -2.49 39.00
N PHE A 88 33.72 -2.50 38.99
CA PHE A 88 32.89 -1.34 38.65
C PHE A 88 31.92 -1.04 39.78
N ARG A 89 31.67 0.25 39.99
CA ARG A 89 30.66 0.76 40.90
C ARG A 89 29.63 1.56 40.10
N LEU A 90 28.40 1.07 40.08
CA LEU A 90 27.25 1.74 39.50
C LEU A 90 26.40 2.32 40.61
N GLU A 91 26.24 3.63 40.64
CA GLU A 91 25.34 4.35 41.53
C GLU A 91 24.20 4.95 40.74
N ARG A 92 22.98 4.73 41.18
CA ARG A 92 21.79 5.22 40.46
C ARG A 92 20.77 5.79 41.44
N SER A 93 20.29 7.01 41.14
CA SER A 93 19.13 7.63 41.76
C SER A 93 17.90 7.48 40.84
N PHE A 94 16.79 7.07 41.44
CA PHE A 94 15.50 6.90 40.74
C PHE A 94 14.52 8.00 41.12
N ASP A 95 14.93 9.03 41.88
CA ASP A 95 14.01 10.07 42.29
C ASP A 95 13.38 10.84 41.09
N ARG A 96 12.38 11.67 41.41
CA ARG A 96 11.62 12.38 40.34
C ARG A 96 12.39 13.54 39.75
N ILE A 97 13.36 14.08 40.42
CA ILE A 97 14.01 15.37 40.11
C ILE A 97 15.38 15.14 39.51
N SER A 98 16.20 14.28 40.13
CA SER A 98 17.54 13.99 39.69
C SER A 98 17.69 12.50 39.33
N LYS A 99 17.51 12.17 38.07
CA LYS A 99 17.89 10.84 37.54
C LYS A 99 19.41 10.82 37.35
N GLN A 100 20.17 10.79 38.46
CA GLN A 100 21.61 10.70 38.39
C GLN A 100 22.05 9.24 38.29
N VAL A 101 22.96 8.99 37.38
CA VAL A 101 23.65 7.72 37.24
C VAL A 101 25.14 8.01 37.16
N SER A 102 25.94 7.26 37.93
CA SER A 102 27.40 7.32 37.90
C SER A 102 27.94 5.91 37.80
N LEU A 103 28.85 5.68 36.87
CA LEU A 103 29.54 4.43 36.66
C LEU A 103 31.03 4.69 36.72
N VAL A 104 31.70 4.06 37.65
CA VAL A 104 33.12 4.27 37.90
C VAL A 104 33.84 2.92 37.91
N CYS A 105 34.96 2.82 37.21
CA CYS A 105 35.89 1.72 37.36
C CYS A 105 36.69 1.94 38.67
N GLU A 106 36.55 1.02 39.64
CA GLU A 106 37.21 1.17 40.96
C GLU A 106 38.72 0.88 40.92
N ASP A 107 39.22 0.23 39.86
CA ASP A 107 40.64 -0.14 39.74
C ASP A 107 41.52 1.05 39.30
N ASP A 108 41.04 1.94 38.48
CA ASP A 108 41.78 3.10 37.95
C ASP A 108 41.09 4.45 38.20
N GLY A 109 39.87 4.45 38.71
CA GLY A 109 39.09 5.64 38.99
C GLY A 109 38.49 6.30 37.75
N GLU A 110 38.46 5.63 36.59
CA GLU A 110 37.87 6.13 35.37
C GLU A 110 36.34 6.24 35.50
N GLU A 111 35.80 7.40 35.18
CA GLU A 111 34.36 7.62 35.14
C GLU A 111 33.84 7.33 33.74
N LEU A 112 32.88 6.42 33.65
CA LEU A 112 32.28 5.91 32.42
C LEU A 112 30.90 6.55 32.19
N SER A 113 30.55 6.80 30.94
CA SER A 113 29.28 7.47 30.57
C SER A 113 28.20 6.47 30.25
N VAL A 114 27.23 6.33 31.13
CA VAL A 114 26.04 5.50 30.86
C VAL A 114 25.22 6.06 29.70
N GLU A 115 25.20 7.38 29.51
CA GLU A 115 24.46 8.03 28.38
C GLU A 115 25.10 7.74 27.00
N HIS A 116 26.40 7.49 26.95
CA HIS A 116 27.12 7.14 25.73
C HIS A 116 27.21 5.63 25.49
N GLY A 117 26.54 4.81 26.34
CA GLY A 117 26.44 3.36 26.14
C GLY A 117 27.55 2.53 26.75
N ASP A 118 28.41 3.10 27.60
CA ASP A 118 29.52 2.34 28.25
C ASP A 118 28.98 1.20 29.14
N LEU A 119 27.83 1.42 29.82
CA LEU A 119 27.17 0.37 30.58
C LEU A 119 26.63 -0.74 29.66
N ASP A 120 26.04 -0.37 28.54
CA ASP A 120 25.51 -1.33 27.58
C ASP A 120 26.63 -2.20 27.00
N MET A 121 27.80 -1.62 26.73
CA MET A 121 28.98 -2.39 26.31
C MET A 121 29.45 -3.38 27.41
N LEU A 122 29.46 -2.96 28.67
CA LEU A 122 29.82 -3.84 29.79
C LEU A 122 28.79 -4.97 30.03
N LEU A 123 27.55 -4.76 29.61
CA LEU A 123 26.48 -5.76 29.65
C LEU A 123 26.44 -6.63 28.38
N GLY A 124 27.34 -6.42 27.42
CA GLY A 124 27.34 -7.16 26.13
C GLY A 124 26.14 -6.86 25.26
N GLY A 125 25.63 -5.61 25.29
CA GLY A 125 24.51 -5.17 24.45
C GLY A 125 23.14 -5.79 24.81
N ILE A 126 22.99 -6.42 25.98
CA ILE A 126 21.72 -7.04 26.38
C ILE A 126 20.64 -5.98 26.64
N THR A 127 19.51 -6.10 25.96
CA THR A 127 18.36 -5.23 26.21
C THR A 127 17.58 -5.64 27.47
N PRO A 128 16.78 -4.75 28.09
CA PRO A 128 15.90 -5.11 29.21
C PRO A 128 14.98 -6.29 28.89
N GLY A 129 14.43 -6.34 27.69
CA GLY A 129 13.58 -7.44 27.22
C GLY A 129 14.33 -8.77 27.11
N MET A 130 15.57 -8.77 26.59
CA MET A 130 16.41 -9.96 26.56
C MET A 130 16.76 -10.44 27.98
N TYR A 131 17.13 -9.54 28.88
CA TYR A 131 17.43 -9.84 30.27
C TYR A 131 16.23 -10.51 30.98
N ASP A 132 15.03 -9.92 30.86
CA ASP A 132 13.80 -10.42 31.48
C ASP A 132 13.35 -11.76 30.86
N ASN A 133 13.72 -12.05 29.63
CA ASN A 133 13.35 -13.28 28.91
C ASN A 133 14.46 -14.36 28.93
N THR A 134 15.63 -14.08 29.51
CA THR A 134 16.73 -15.05 29.65
C THR A 134 17.08 -15.28 31.12
N VAL A 135 17.96 -14.47 31.69
CA VAL A 135 18.63 -14.69 33.00
C VAL A 135 17.81 -14.25 34.21
N SER A 136 16.80 -13.39 34.04
CA SER A 136 15.96 -12.92 35.14
C SER A 136 14.61 -13.61 35.09
N ILE A 137 14.33 -14.54 36.00
CA ILE A 137 13.10 -15.29 36.09
C ILE A 137 12.33 -14.87 37.33
N GLY A 138 11.26 -14.12 37.16
CA GLY A 138 10.38 -13.70 38.25
C GLY A 138 9.41 -14.79 38.68
N GLN A 139 8.74 -14.55 39.80
CA GLN A 139 7.77 -15.46 40.39
C GLN A 139 6.68 -15.82 39.39
N PHE A 140 6.51 -17.12 39.11
CA PHE A 140 5.56 -17.67 38.11
C PHE A 140 5.74 -17.15 36.67
N GLN A 141 6.91 -16.61 36.32
CA GLN A 141 7.21 -16.02 35.02
C GLN A 141 8.25 -16.84 34.23
N SER A 142 8.29 -18.15 34.39
CA SER A 142 9.25 -19.00 33.67
C SER A 142 9.03 -18.98 32.15
N ARG A 143 7.77 -18.87 31.69
CA ARG A 143 7.47 -18.78 30.27
C ARG A 143 8.02 -17.47 29.67
N PRO A 144 8.93 -17.54 28.68
CA PRO A 144 9.45 -16.32 28.05
C PRO A 144 8.37 -15.62 27.21
N GLY A 145 8.50 -14.31 27.05
CA GLY A 145 7.64 -13.48 26.22
C GLY A 145 7.95 -13.61 24.72
N GLN A 146 7.15 -12.95 23.90
CA GLN A 146 7.36 -12.92 22.44
C GLN A 146 8.66 -12.21 22.05
N GLU A 147 9.14 -11.28 22.86
CA GLU A 147 10.41 -10.57 22.68
C GLU A 147 11.61 -11.52 22.55
N LEU A 148 11.58 -12.69 23.22
CA LEU A 148 12.62 -13.70 23.04
C LEU A 148 12.67 -14.22 21.61
N ALA A 149 11.52 -14.47 20.98
CA ALA A 149 11.48 -14.94 19.60
C ALA A 149 12.01 -13.88 18.62
N GLU A 150 11.75 -12.61 18.90
CA GLU A 150 12.26 -11.48 18.12
C GLU A 150 13.79 -11.33 18.30
N SER A 151 14.28 -11.43 19.54
CA SER A 151 15.71 -11.39 19.84
C SER A 151 16.47 -12.54 19.19
N LEU A 152 15.91 -13.75 19.20
CA LEU A 152 16.50 -14.90 18.53
C LEU A 152 16.53 -14.74 17.00
N LYS A 153 15.52 -14.10 16.39
CA LYS A 153 15.51 -13.79 14.95
C LYS A 153 16.57 -12.75 14.59
N ASN A 154 16.69 -11.70 15.39
CA ASN A 154 17.73 -10.68 15.22
C ASN A 154 19.13 -11.27 15.38
N TYR A 155 19.33 -12.10 16.39
CA TYR A 155 20.59 -12.84 16.58
C TYR A 155 20.92 -13.70 15.36
N ALA A 156 19.94 -14.43 14.82
CA ALA A 156 20.11 -15.23 13.62
C ALA A 156 20.61 -14.39 12.44
N ALA A 157 19.98 -13.23 12.23
CA ALA A 157 20.37 -12.32 11.14
C ALA A 157 21.80 -11.79 11.35
N ASN A 158 22.16 -11.36 12.55
CA ASN A 158 23.46 -10.83 12.87
C ASN A 158 24.58 -11.88 12.74
N TYR A 159 24.34 -13.07 13.27
CA TYR A 159 25.36 -14.14 13.27
C TYR A 159 25.71 -14.65 11.87
N TYR A 160 24.72 -14.79 11.00
CA TYR A 160 24.94 -15.41 9.67
C TYR A 160 25.30 -14.40 8.57
N GLU A 161 24.88 -13.14 8.66
CA GLU A 161 25.09 -12.18 7.57
C GLU A 161 26.23 -11.17 7.81
N THR A 162 26.45 -10.74 9.03
CA THR A 162 27.38 -9.62 9.30
C THR A 162 28.62 -10.01 10.11
N GLY A 163 28.63 -11.21 10.66
CA GLY A 163 29.77 -11.64 11.51
C GLY A 163 30.01 -10.78 12.72
N GLY A 164 28.98 -10.09 13.25
CA GLY A 164 29.06 -9.25 14.46
C GLY A 164 28.54 -7.83 14.34
N GLY A 165 27.79 -7.49 13.28
CA GLY A 165 27.12 -6.18 13.19
C GLY A 165 25.72 -6.19 13.83
N GLU A 166 25.35 -5.08 14.50
CA GLU A 166 24.00 -4.89 15.07
C GLU A 166 22.96 -4.62 13.96
N LEU A 167 22.37 -5.69 13.42
CA LEU A 167 21.22 -5.58 12.52
C LEU A 167 19.92 -5.84 13.29
N ASP A 168 19.09 -4.83 13.42
CA ASP A 168 17.72 -5.00 13.90
C ASP A 168 16.79 -5.37 12.73
N LEU A 169 16.70 -6.66 12.42
CA LEU A 169 15.87 -7.20 11.35
C LEU A 169 14.37 -6.97 11.63
N SER A 170 13.94 -7.08 12.89
CA SER A 170 12.56 -6.84 13.29
C SER A 170 12.16 -5.39 13.14
N GLY A 171 13.03 -4.48 13.57
CA GLY A 171 12.88 -3.04 13.37
C GLY A 171 12.86 -2.66 11.89
N ALA A 172 13.77 -3.22 11.10
CA ALA A 172 13.82 -2.97 9.65
C ALA A 172 12.55 -3.44 8.92
N ILE A 173 12.01 -4.61 9.26
CA ILE A 173 10.72 -5.09 8.71
C ILE A 173 9.56 -4.19 9.15
N SER A 174 9.58 -3.71 10.41
CA SER A 174 8.57 -2.77 10.92
C SER A 174 8.61 -1.43 10.20
N ASP A 175 9.80 -0.88 9.97
CA ASP A 175 10.02 0.37 9.21
C ASP A 175 9.55 0.23 7.76
N LEU A 176 9.86 -0.90 7.09
CA LEU A 176 9.35 -1.18 5.74
C LEU A 176 7.82 -1.22 5.69
N LYS A 177 7.17 -1.83 6.68
CA LYS A 177 5.70 -1.86 6.77
C LYS A 177 5.12 -0.46 6.95
N GLU A 178 5.73 0.36 7.80
CA GLU A 178 5.28 1.74 8.03
C GLU A 178 5.44 2.59 6.78
N ARG A 179 6.59 2.51 6.10
CA ARG A 179 6.84 3.19 4.82
C ARG A 179 5.86 2.72 3.74
N LYS A 180 5.60 1.41 3.62
CA LYS A 180 4.62 0.86 2.70
C LYS A 180 3.22 1.43 2.97
N LYS A 181 2.78 1.43 4.23
CA LYS A 181 1.48 2.00 4.63
C LYS A 181 1.37 3.49 4.27
N ALA A 182 2.44 4.26 4.47
CA ALA A 182 2.46 5.66 4.09
C ALA A 182 2.32 5.86 2.57
N VAL A 183 3.03 5.06 1.76
CA VAL A 183 2.93 5.10 0.30
C VAL A 183 1.56 4.61 -0.17
N GLU A 184 0.98 3.57 0.42
CA GLU A 184 -0.38 3.11 0.13
C GLU A 184 -1.43 4.21 0.36
N GLN A 185 -1.28 4.98 1.43
CA GLN A 185 -2.16 6.12 1.70
C GLN A 185 -2.01 7.22 0.63
N GLN A 186 -0.78 7.47 0.16
CA GLN A 186 -0.53 8.41 -0.94
C GLN A 186 -1.14 7.91 -2.25
N CYS A 187 -0.96 6.63 -2.61
CA CYS A 187 -1.59 6.02 -3.79
C CYS A 187 -3.12 6.12 -3.72
N ARG A 188 -3.70 5.86 -2.57
CA ARG A 188 -5.15 5.97 -2.37
C ARG A 188 -5.63 7.41 -2.56
N SER A 189 -4.94 8.39 -1.99
CA SER A 189 -5.32 9.80 -2.14
C SER A 189 -5.18 10.30 -3.58
N ALA A 190 -4.14 9.89 -4.30
CA ALA A 190 -3.95 10.22 -5.72
C ALA A 190 -5.06 9.63 -6.59
N ARG A 191 -5.40 8.35 -6.37
CA ARG A 191 -6.51 7.68 -7.04
C ARG A 191 -7.85 8.39 -6.77
N GLU A 192 -8.15 8.75 -5.53
CA GLU A 192 -9.38 9.46 -5.16
C GLU A 192 -9.46 10.83 -5.82
N GLN A 193 -8.33 11.54 -5.94
CA GLN A 193 -8.27 12.83 -6.65
C GLN A 193 -8.55 12.67 -8.15
N ARG A 194 -7.95 11.68 -8.79
CA ARG A 194 -8.20 11.35 -10.20
C ARG A 194 -9.65 10.95 -10.43
N GLU A 195 -10.22 10.13 -9.57
CA GLU A 195 -11.62 9.70 -9.66
C GLU A 195 -12.59 10.87 -9.48
N LYS A 196 -12.33 11.78 -8.53
CA LYS A 196 -13.10 13.02 -8.38
C LYS A 196 -13.04 13.89 -9.64
N LYS A 197 -11.87 14.02 -10.25
CA LYS A 197 -11.70 14.77 -11.50
C LYS A 197 -12.48 14.11 -12.65
N TYR A 198 -12.42 12.79 -12.74
CA TYR A 198 -13.20 12.03 -13.73
C TYR A 198 -14.71 12.26 -13.56
N LEU A 199 -15.22 12.12 -12.34
CA LEU A 199 -16.64 12.33 -12.02
C LEU A 199 -17.10 13.77 -12.31
N SER A 200 -16.27 14.77 -12.03
CA SER A 200 -16.61 16.15 -12.36
C SER A 200 -16.73 16.39 -13.86
N MET A 201 -15.82 15.81 -14.65
CA MET A 201 -15.88 15.86 -16.11
C MET A 201 -17.12 15.11 -16.66
N GLU A 202 -17.48 13.97 -16.08
CA GLU A 202 -18.65 13.19 -16.46
C GLU A 202 -19.95 13.96 -16.18
N GLN A 203 -20.03 14.64 -15.03
CA GLN A 203 -21.17 15.50 -14.73
C GLN A 203 -21.29 16.66 -15.73
N GLU A 204 -20.17 17.30 -16.10
CA GLU A 204 -20.15 18.37 -17.09
C GLU A 204 -20.54 17.85 -18.49
N CYS A 205 -20.05 16.68 -18.89
CA CYS A 205 -20.48 16.02 -20.13
C CYS A 205 -21.98 15.77 -20.16
N THR A 206 -22.54 15.25 -19.07
CA THR A 206 -23.98 14.97 -18.95
C THR A 206 -24.81 16.26 -19.05
N TYR A 207 -24.33 17.35 -18.46
CA TYR A 207 -24.96 18.65 -18.55
C TYR A 207 -24.94 19.18 -20.00
N LEU A 208 -23.78 19.12 -20.67
CA LEU A 208 -23.64 19.54 -22.06
C LEU A 208 -24.51 18.68 -23.02
N GLU A 209 -24.60 17.38 -22.81
CA GLU A 209 -25.50 16.52 -23.59
C GLU A 209 -26.97 16.95 -23.46
N LYS A 210 -27.40 17.25 -22.25
CA LYS A 210 -28.77 17.71 -21.99
C LYS A 210 -29.06 19.04 -22.68
N ASP A 211 -28.10 19.96 -22.65
CA ASP A 211 -28.22 21.25 -23.32
C ASP A 211 -28.23 21.10 -24.84
N MET A 212 -27.33 20.29 -25.42
CA MET A 212 -27.31 19.99 -26.86
C MET A 212 -28.61 19.39 -27.33
N ARG A 213 -29.25 18.51 -26.57
CA ARG A 213 -30.58 17.96 -26.87
C ARG A 213 -31.66 19.05 -26.90
N LYS A 214 -31.62 20.01 -25.94
CA LYS A 214 -32.54 21.15 -25.91
C LYS A 214 -32.38 22.02 -27.18
N PHE A 215 -31.13 22.37 -27.51
CA PHE A 215 -30.84 23.16 -28.70
C PHE A 215 -31.28 22.44 -30.00
N GLN A 216 -31.07 21.13 -30.06
CA GLN A 216 -31.53 20.34 -31.20
C GLN A 216 -33.07 20.37 -31.33
N ALA A 217 -33.80 20.21 -30.23
CA ALA A 217 -35.27 20.29 -30.22
C ALA A 217 -35.76 21.70 -30.64
N GLN A 218 -35.13 22.76 -30.16
CA GLN A 218 -35.45 24.13 -30.55
C GLN A 218 -35.15 24.39 -32.06
N TYR A 219 -34.02 23.86 -32.54
CA TYR A 219 -33.69 23.96 -33.96
C TYR A 219 -34.72 23.24 -34.84
N GLU A 220 -35.16 22.06 -34.47
CA GLU A 220 -36.19 21.30 -35.19
C GLU A 220 -37.54 22.02 -35.15
N GLU A 221 -37.93 22.59 -34.01
CA GLU A 221 -39.15 23.39 -33.86
C GLU A 221 -39.12 24.63 -34.77
N ASN A 222 -38.01 25.39 -34.73
CA ASN A 222 -37.86 26.56 -35.60
C ASN A 222 -37.86 26.18 -37.08
N GLN A 223 -37.25 25.03 -37.44
CA GLN A 223 -37.26 24.54 -38.81
C GLN A 223 -38.67 24.18 -39.28
N GLN A 224 -39.47 23.57 -38.41
CA GLN A 224 -40.89 23.28 -38.74
C GLN A 224 -41.70 24.56 -38.95
N ARG A 225 -41.49 25.58 -38.10
CA ARG A 225 -42.15 26.89 -38.23
C ARG A 225 -41.79 27.60 -39.55
N ILE A 226 -40.51 27.59 -39.91
CA ILE A 226 -40.03 28.14 -41.17
C ILE A 226 -40.69 27.41 -42.36
N ARG A 227 -40.77 26.09 -42.35
CA ARG A 227 -41.44 25.31 -43.39
C ARG A 227 -42.93 25.65 -43.55
N LEU A 228 -43.63 25.82 -42.43
CA LEU A 228 -45.04 26.22 -42.44
C LEU A 228 -45.25 27.63 -43.01
N LEU A 229 -44.36 28.57 -42.67
CA LEU A 229 -44.42 29.94 -43.25
C LEU A 229 -44.16 29.90 -44.74
N GLN A 230 -43.18 29.14 -45.19
CA GLN A 230 -42.87 28.96 -46.63
C GLN A 230 -43.99 28.26 -47.41
N GLN A 231 -44.69 27.30 -46.79
CA GLN A 231 -45.88 26.68 -47.41
C GLN A 231 -47.03 27.69 -47.56
N ARG A 232 -47.32 28.49 -46.52
CA ARG A 232 -48.33 29.54 -46.59
C ARG A 232 -48.02 30.58 -47.64
N GLN A 233 -46.76 30.98 -47.78
CA GLN A 233 -46.34 31.87 -48.86
C GLN A 233 -46.55 31.27 -50.24
N LYS A 234 -46.19 29.98 -50.44
CA LYS A 234 -46.43 29.29 -51.69
C LYS A 234 -47.95 29.13 -52.05
N GLU A 235 -48.79 28.88 -51.05
CA GLU A 235 -50.25 28.82 -51.22
C GLU A 235 -50.83 30.20 -51.52
N ASN A 236 -50.26 31.29 -51.00
CA ASN A 236 -50.67 32.66 -51.34
C ASN A 236 -50.17 33.05 -52.76
N ASP A 237 -48.95 32.71 -53.12
CA ASP A 237 -48.38 32.94 -54.48
C ASP A 237 -49.10 32.11 -55.51
N SER A 238 -49.57 30.86 -55.18
CA SER A 238 -50.37 30.05 -56.16
C SER A 238 -51.77 30.55 -56.33
N LYS A 239 -52.34 31.26 -55.34
CA LYS A 239 -53.67 31.92 -55.54
C LYS A 239 -53.58 33.20 -56.37
N GLU A 240 -52.41 33.82 -56.49
CA GLU A 240 -52.18 34.93 -57.41
C GLU A 240 -51.77 34.51 -58.81
N THR A 241 -51.32 33.22 -58.99
CA THR A 241 -50.84 32.71 -60.29
C THR A 241 -51.92 31.94 -61.11
N ASP A 242 -53.16 31.83 -60.63
CA ASP A 242 -54.26 31.19 -61.39
C ASP A 242 -54.79 32.08 -62.55
N LEU A 243 -53.97 32.95 -63.08
CA LEU A 243 -54.28 33.82 -64.25
C LEU A 243 -53.26 33.68 -65.39
N HIS A 244 -52.77 32.49 -65.72
CA HIS A 244 -52.27 32.14 -67.05
C HIS A 244 -51.72 30.72 -67.13
N PRO A 245 -52.20 29.87 -68.10
CA PRO A 245 -51.72 28.51 -68.38
C PRO A 245 -50.68 28.51 -69.50
N GLY A 246 -49.63 27.69 -69.37
CA GLY A 246 -48.67 27.46 -70.45
C GLY A 246 -47.55 26.49 -70.11
N GLU A 247 -47.76 25.23 -70.41
CA GLU A 247 -46.91 24.21 -71.07
C GLU A 247 -45.55 23.83 -70.48
N THR A 248 -45.53 22.61 -69.99
CA THR A 248 -44.64 21.43 -70.23
C THR A 248 -43.13 21.64 -70.38
N GLU A 249 -42.34 20.92 -69.57
CA GLU A 249 -41.55 19.79 -70.07
C GLU A 249 -40.87 19.00 -68.90
N SER A 250 -40.94 17.69 -69.07
CA SER A 250 -40.45 16.62 -68.26
C SER A 250 -38.92 16.42 -68.42
N ALA A 251 -38.16 16.16 -67.36
CA ALA A 251 -36.94 15.39 -67.46
C ALA A 251 -36.60 14.66 -66.12
N SER A 252 -36.85 13.38 -66.20
CA SER A 252 -36.17 12.17 -65.69
C SER A 252 -35.33 12.26 -64.44
N GLU A 253 -35.81 11.52 -63.47
CA GLU A 253 -35.03 10.92 -62.35
C GLU A 253 -33.97 9.94 -62.85
N GLN A 254 -32.75 9.99 -62.23
CA GLN A 254 -31.82 8.86 -62.19
C GLN A 254 -31.35 8.60 -60.80
N PRO A 255 -31.12 7.34 -60.39
CA PRO A 255 -31.09 6.92 -59.02
C PRO A 255 -29.68 6.98 -58.39
N GLU A 256 -29.61 7.57 -57.21
CA GLU A 256 -28.42 7.61 -56.32
C GLU A 256 -28.50 6.45 -55.31
N GLU A 257 -28.17 5.22 -55.74
CA GLU A 257 -28.14 4.10 -54.78
C GLU A 257 -27.13 3.02 -55.19
N ASN A 258 -25.82 3.18 -54.78
CA ASN A 258 -24.94 1.99 -54.70
C ASN A 258 -23.64 2.18 -53.88
N SER A 259 -23.26 3.39 -53.46
CA SER A 259 -21.99 3.55 -52.73
C SER A 259 -22.10 3.39 -51.21
N ARG A 260 -23.29 3.60 -50.63
CA ARG A 260 -23.52 3.46 -49.19
C ARG A 260 -23.55 1.99 -48.72
N GLY A 261 -24.10 1.10 -49.57
CA GLY A 261 -24.16 -0.34 -49.25
C GLY A 261 -22.78 -1.02 -49.17
N MET A 262 -21.82 -0.61 -50.02
CA MET A 262 -20.46 -1.18 -50.01
C MET A 262 -19.64 -0.82 -48.79
N ILE A 263 -19.80 0.40 -48.26
CA ILE A 263 -19.05 0.84 -47.04
C ILE A 263 -19.63 0.16 -45.80
N ILE A 264 -20.95 0.03 -45.71
CA ILE A 264 -21.60 -0.62 -44.56
C ILE A 264 -21.32 -2.13 -44.57
N GLY A 265 -21.35 -2.78 -45.77
CA GLY A 265 -21.02 -4.20 -45.90
C GLY A 265 -19.54 -4.53 -45.54
N GLY A 266 -18.60 -3.65 -45.93
CA GLY A 266 -17.19 -3.77 -45.56
C GLY A 266 -16.94 -3.66 -44.06
N PHE A 267 -17.61 -2.73 -43.41
CA PHE A 267 -17.49 -2.51 -41.95
C PHE A 267 -18.08 -3.68 -41.13
N LEU A 268 -19.23 -4.21 -41.54
CA LEU A 268 -19.85 -5.40 -40.94
C LEU A 268 -18.95 -6.66 -41.09
N GLY A 269 -18.31 -6.83 -42.25
CA GLY A 269 -17.36 -7.93 -42.48
C GLY A 269 -16.14 -7.91 -41.56
N ILE A 270 -15.57 -6.71 -41.30
CA ILE A 270 -14.45 -6.53 -40.38
C ILE A 270 -14.86 -6.86 -38.93
N ILE A 271 -16.01 -6.40 -38.48
CA ILE A 271 -16.53 -6.68 -37.13
C ILE A 271 -16.78 -8.18 -36.94
N ALA A 272 -17.39 -8.84 -37.89
CA ALA A 272 -17.66 -10.29 -37.82
C ALA A 272 -16.37 -11.12 -37.81
N GLY A 273 -15.35 -10.72 -38.58
CA GLY A 273 -14.03 -11.36 -38.60
C GLY A 273 -13.26 -11.20 -37.30
N LEU A 274 -13.29 -10.00 -36.69
CA LEU A 274 -12.66 -9.73 -35.39
C LEU A 274 -13.36 -10.46 -34.23
N ALA A 275 -14.69 -10.53 -34.26
CA ALA A 275 -15.46 -11.31 -33.29
C ALA A 275 -15.14 -12.81 -33.37
N GLY A 276 -14.96 -13.34 -34.59
CA GLY A 276 -14.54 -14.73 -34.82
C GLY A 276 -13.14 -15.04 -34.32
N LEU A 277 -12.18 -14.09 -34.45
CA LEU A 277 -10.82 -14.20 -33.91
C LEU A 277 -10.82 -14.18 -32.40
N LEU A 278 -11.53 -13.26 -31.75
CA LEU A 278 -11.66 -13.18 -30.30
C LEU A 278 -12.33 -14.45 -29.72
N TRP A 279 -13.33 -14.97 -30.37
CA TRP A 279 -13.99 -16.22 -29.98
C TRP A 279 -13.05 -17.43 -30.09
N GLY A 280 -12.21 -17.48 -31.13
CA GLY A 280 -11.18 -18.51 -31.31
C GLY A 280 -10.10 -18.48 -30.23
N ILE A 281 -9.65 -17.27 -29.79
CA ILE A 281 -8.70 -17.08 -28.72
C ILE A 281 -9.31 -17.48 -27.35
N PHE A 282 -10.56 -17.11 -27.11
CA PHE A 282 -11.28 -17.43 -25.88
C PHE A 282 -11.51 -18.94 -25.69
N LEU A 283 -11.77 -19.69 -26.78
CA LEU A 283 -11.90 -21.14 -26.73
C LEU A 283 -10.56 -21.85 -26.50
N ARG A 284 -9.43 -21.25 -26.91
CA ARG A 284 -8.08 -21.78 -26.68
C ARG A 284 -7.64 -21.75 -25.22
N ASP A 285 -8.13 -20.77 -24.45
CA ASP A 285 -7.76 -20.57 -23.03
C ASP A 285 -8.54 -21.49 -22.07
N LYS A 286 -9.63 -22.11 -22.50
CA LYS A 286 -10.50 -22.94 -21.64
C LYS A 286 -10.40 -24.47 -21.83
N SER A 287 -9.69 -24.96 -22.80
CA SER A 287 -9.62 -26.40 -23.07
C SER A 287 -8.19 -26.92 -23.12
N GLY A 288 -7.74 -27.45 -21.99
CA GLY A 288 -6.49 -28.21 -21.88
C GLY A 288 -6.61 -29.62 -22.49
N VAL A 289 -6.91 -29.75 -23.80
CA VAL A 289 -6.96 -31.06 -24.49
C VAL A 289 -6.42 -30.91 -25.91
N ASP A 290 -5.32 -31.57 -26.18
CA ASP A 290 -4.51 -31.57 -27.41
C ASP A 290 -5.12 -32.20 -28.69
N VAL A 291 -6.43 -32.43 -28.76
CA VAL A 291 -7.06 -33.21 -29.87
C VAL A 291 -7.77 -32.36 -30.94
N LEU A 292 -7.80 -31.03 -30.82
CA LEU A 292 -8.53 -30.15 -31.76
C LEU A 292 -7.64 -29.21 -32.61
N LEU A 293 -6.34 -29.48 -32.73
CA LEU A 293 -5.39 -28.59 -33.42
C LEU A 293 -5.65 -28.50 -34.96
N GLU A 294 -6.24 -29.50 -35.58
CA GLU A 294 -6.46 -29.52 -37.04
C GLU A 294 -7.75 -28.76 -37.48
N ARG A 295 -8.74 -28.65 -36.59
CA ARG A 295 -10.02 -27.97 -36.91
C ARG A 295 -10.01 -26.47 -36.57
N SER A 296 -9.15 -26.05 -35.65
CA SER A 296 -9.05 -24.64 -35.25
C SER A 296 -8.29 -23.77 -36.26
N SER A 297 -7.35 -24.35 -37.02
CA SER A 297 -6.59 -23.63 -38.04
C SER A 297 -7.47 -23.19 -39.22
N ALA A 298 -8.47 -24.00 -39.62
CA ALA A 298 -9.39 -23.66 -40.68
C ALA A 298 -10.32 -22.49 -40.33
N PHE A 299 -10.81 -22.41 -39.07
CA PHE A 299 -11.63 -21.29 -38.58
C PHE A 299 -10.86 -19.99 -38.47
N VAL A 300 -9.61 -20.03 -38.02
CA VAL A 300 -8.72 -18.85 -37.93
C VAL A 300 -8.39 -18.34 -39.34
N LEU A 301 -8.10 -19.25 -40.30
CA LEU A 301 -7.89 -18.90 -41.71
C LEU A 301 -9.13 -18.28 -42.36
N LEU A 302 -10.32 -18.81 -42.10
CA LEU A 302 -11.59 -18.25 -42.59
C LEU A 302 -11.86 -16.86 -42.00
N ALA A 303 -11.63 -16.65 -40.72
CA ALA A 303 -11.78 -15.35 -40.04
C ALA A 303 -10.81 -14.30 -40.62
N VAL A 304 -9.56 -14.66 -40.88
CA VAL A 304 -8.55 -13.78 -41.49
C VAL A 304 -8.95 -13.42 -42.92
N LEU A 305 -9.47 -14.39 -43.73
CA LEU A 305 -9.96 -14.14 -45.07
C LEU A 305 -11.15 -13.18 -45.09
N LEU A 306 -12.09 -13.28 -44.13
CA LEU A 306 -13.22 -12.36 -44.00
C LEU A 306 -12.79 -10.94 -43.64
N VAL A 307 -11.77 -10.79 -42.79
CA VAL A 307 -11.20 -9.47 -42.46
C VAL A 307 -10.54 -8.84 -43.68
N ILE A 308 -9.77 -9.62 -44.45
CA ILE A 308 -9.10 -9.14 -45.68
C ILE A 308 -10.14 -8.72 -46.71
N ALA A 309 -11.18 -9.53 -46.96
CA ALA A 309 -12.26 -9.21 -47.90
C ALA A 309 -13.04 -7.96 -47.47
N GLY A 310 -13.33 -7.80 -46.16
CA GLY A 310 -13.95 -6.61 -45.59
C GLY A 310 -13.09 -5.34 -45.75
N CYS A 311 -11.79 -5.43 -45.54
CA CYS A 311 -10.84 -4.32 -45.78
C CYS A 311 -10.78 -3.91 -47.27
N VAL A 312 -10.77 -4.88 -48.20
CA VAL A 312 -10.77 -4.60 -49.66
C VAL A 312 -12.04 -3.88 -50.07
N LEU A 313 -13.23 -4.35 -49.64
CA LEU A 313 -14.49 -3.69 -49.92
C LEU A 313 -14.58 -2.28 -49.32
N PHE A 314 -14.05 -2.09 -48.11
CA PHE A 314 -13.99 -0.80 -47.45
C PHE A 314 -13.10 0.19 -48.19
N VAL A 315 -11.89 -0.23 -48.61
CA VAL A 315 -10.95 0.61 -49.37
C VAL A 315 -11.51 0.97 -50.76
N VAL A 316 -12.15 0.01 -51.46
CA VAL A 316 -12.80 0.27 -52.74
C VAL A 316 -13.95 1.26 -52.57
N GLY A 317 -14.76 1.12 -51.49
CA GLY A 317 -15.86 2.04 -51.18
C GLY A 317 -15.36 3.48 -50.91
N ILE A 318 -14.24 3.62 -50.15
CA ILE A 318 -13.63 4.92 -49.90
C ILE A 318 -13.03 5.53 -51.19
N ARG A 319 -12.35 4.71 -51.99
CA ARG A 319 -11.74 5.16 -53.25
C ARG A 319 -12.78 5.65 -54.26
N ASN A 320 -13.93 4.99 -54.36
CA ASN A 320 -15.06 5.44 -55.16
C ASN A 320 -15.65 6.77 -54.66
N ARG A 321 -15.73 6.96 -53.32
CA ARG A 321 -16.19 8.21 -52.71
C ARG A 321 -15.20 9.38 -52.87
N ALA A 322 -13.88 9.08 -52.83
CA ALA A 322 -12.83 10.06 -53.08
C ALA A 322 -12.77 10.48 -54.54
N GLY A 323 -13.04 9.55 -55.48
CA GLY A 323 -13.18 9.82 -56.91
C GLY A 323 -14.34 10.77 -57.22
N GLN A 324 -15.51 10.57 -56.61
CA GLN A 324 -16.66 11.47 -56.75
C GLN A 324 -16.40 12.87 -56.15
N LYS A 325 -15.71 12.98 -55.00
CA LYS A 325 -15.31 14.29 -54.43
C LYS A 325 -14.31 15.02 -55.28
N LYS A 326 -13.46 14.33 -56.06
CA LYS A 326 -12.51 14.94 -56.98
C LYS A 326 -13.21 15.51 -58.21
N ILE A 327 -14.23 14.84 -58.75
CA ILE A 327 -15.07 15.31 -59.87
C ILE A 327 -15.90 16.54 -59.44
N ILE A 328 -16.46 16.56 -58.24
CA ILE A 328 -17.20 17.72 -57.69
C ILE A 328 -16.27 18.92 -57.48
N LYS A 329 -15.02 18.72 -57.00
CA LYS A 329 -14.04 19.80 -56.85
C LYS A 329 -13.48 20.34 -58.18
N GLU A 330 -13.44 19.53 -59.23
CA GLU A 330 -13.05 19.98 -60.56
C GLU A 330 -14.19 20.74 -61.26
N THR A 331 -15.43 20.44 -60.98
CA THR A 331 -16.61 21.18 -61.48
C THR A 331 -16.78 22.52 -60.74
N GLU A 332 -16.42 22.61 -59.45
CA GLU A 332 -16.37 23.90 -58.70
C GLU A 332 -15.20 24.79 -59.09
N LYS A 333 -14.12 24.24 -59.65
CA LYS A 333 -12.98 25.00 -60.15
C LYS A 333 -13.18 25.60 -61.55
N SER A 334 -14.17 25.12 -62.32
CA SER A 334 -14.49 25.66 -63.64
C SER A 334 -15.54 26.78 -63.62
N SER A 335 -16.25 26.98 -62.49
CA SER A 335 -17.11 28.13 -62.27
C SER A 335 -16.40 29.13 -61.39
N GLY A 336 -15.56 29.96 -62.01
CA GLY A 336 -14.79 30.99 -61.35
C GLY A 336 -15.65 32.07 -60.73
N ILE A 337 -15.54 32.22 -59.42
CA ILE A 337 -15.82 33.48 -58.75
C ILE A 337 -14.61 33.81 -57.89
N ARG A 338 -13.88 34.81 -58.34
CA ARG A 338 -12.75 35.46 -57.69
C ARG A 338 -13.22 36.17 -56.40
N THR A 339 -12.64 35.85 -55.30
CA THR A 339 -12.54 36.74 -54.14
C THR A 339 -11.54 37.86 -54.46
N VAL A 340 -11.97 39.09 -54.40
CA VAL A 340 -11.09 40.25 -54.34
C VAL A 340 -11.40 41.02 -53.07
N GLN A 341 -10.42 41.04 -52.20
CA GLN A 341 -10.24 42.16 -51.27
C GLN A 341 -9.73 43.37 -52.06
N GLU A 342 -10.27 44.54 -51.82
CA GLU A 342 -9.51 45.76 -51.55
C GLU A 342 -10.35 47.03 -51.58
N LYS A 343 -10.27 47.74 -50.48
CA LYS A 343 -10.14 49.20 -50.28
C LYS A 343 -10.88 50.20 -51.15
N GLU A 344 -11.63 51.02 -50.41
CA GLU A 344 -11.88 52.48 -50.58
C GLU A 344 -11.27 53.18 -51.78
N LYS A 345 -12.12 53.83 -52.57
CA LYS A 345 -12.03 55.30 -52.82
C LYS A 345 -13.29 55.79 -53.53
N VAL A 346 -13.74 56.91 -52.98
CA VAL A 346 -14.78 57.83 -53.46
C VAL A 346 -14.50 58.34 -54.87
N GLN A 347 -15.52 58.37 -55.75
CA GLN A 347 -15.86 59.55 -56.55
C GLN A 347 -17.14 59.44 -57.35
N THR A 348 -17.87 60.49 -57.25
CA THR A 348 -19.12 60.95 -57.88
C THR A 348 -19.28 60.74 -59.39
N GLY A 349 -20.54 60.46 -59.80
CA GLY A 349 -21.02 60.62 -61.21
C GLY A 349 -22.41 59.99 -61.41
N GLN A 350 -23.41 60.80 -61.52
CA GLN A 350 -24.79 60.50 -61.92
C GLN A 350 -24.93 60.29 -63.41
N PRO A 351 -26.13 60.04 -64.00
CA PRO A 351 -26.89 58.74 -64.00
C PRO A 351 -27.22 58.33 -65.45
N GLU A 352 -27.56 57.07 -65.69
CA GLU A 352 -28.41 56.70 -66.83
C GLU A 352 -29.33 55.54 -66.48
N GLN A 353 -30.58 55.78 -66.81
CA GLN A 353 -31.74 54.92 -66.69
C GLN A 353 -31.60 53.68 -67.63
N ASN A 354 -31.79 52.51 -67.09
CA ASN A 354 -32.54 51.50 -67.78
C ASN A 354 -33.09 50.48 -66.78
N GLY A 355 -34.41 50.34 -66.80
CA GLY A 355 -35.15 49.54 -65.86
C GLY A 355 -34.99 48.05 -66.08
N GLU A 356 -34.64 47.34 -65.08
CA GLU A 356 -35.03 45.96 -64.87
C GLU A 356 -35.60 45.84 -63.46
N LYS A 357 -36.91 45.59 -63.40
CA LYS A 357 -37.61 45.26 -62.16
C LYS A 357 -37.12 43.92 -61.63
N VAL A 358 -36.08 43.93 -60.81
CA VAL A 358 -35.77 42.79 -59.96
C VAL A 358 -36.80 42.83 -58.82
N TRP A 359 -37.76 41.90 -58.89
CA TRP A 359 -38.67 41.63 -57.80
C TRP A 359 -37.86 41.14 -56.60
N ARG A 360 -37.58 42.05 -55.62
CA ARG A 360 -37.13 41.65 -54.30
C ARG A 360 -38.29 40.86 -53.66
N LYS A 361 -38.14 39.54 -53.55
CA LYS A 361 -38.95 38.72 -52.62
C LYS A 361 -38.80 39.38 -51.23
N GLN A 362 -39.84 40.06 -50.76
CA GLN A 362 -39.95 40.48 -49.40
C GLN A 362 -40.05 39.18 -48.54
N ASN A 363 -38.90 38.76 -48.01
CA ASN A 363 -38.95 37.68 -47.01
C ASN A 363 -39.73 38.20 -45.81
N ASP A 364 -40.66 37.45 -45.32
CA ASP A 364 -41.48 37.73 -44.17
C ASP A 364 -40.54 38.08 -42.97
N PRO A 365 -40.71 39.22 -42.28
CA PRO A 365 -39.87 39.58 -41.16
C PRO A 365 -39.85 38.51 -40.05
N GLU A 366 -40.89 37.69 -39.96
CA GLU A 366 -40.95 36.55 -39.01
C GLU A 366 -40.03 35.40 -39.45
N GLU A 367 -39.93 35.11 -40.74
CA GLU A 367 -39.01 34.12 -41.30
C GLU A 367 -37.56 34.52 -41.12
N GLN A 368 -37.20 35.79 -41.35
CA GLN A 368 -35.84 36.31 -41.11
C GLN A 368 -35.46 36.19 -39.63
N LYS A 369 -36.35 36.49 -38.70
CA LYS A 369 -36.12 36.35 -37.26
C LYS A 369 -35.89 34.90 -36.85
N LEU A 370 -36.67 33.99 -37.37
CA LEU A 370 -36.52 32.54 -37.11
C LEU A 370 -35.22 31.98 -37.71
N GLN A 371 -34.80 32.43 -38.89
CA GLN A 371 -33.56 32.05 -39.52
C GLN A 371 -32.34 32.56 -38.70
N TRP A 372 -32.40 33.81 -38.21
CA TRP A 372 -31.40 34.34 -37.31
C TRP A 372 -31.31 33.58 -35.98
N GLN A 373 -32.45 33.27 -35.38
CA GLN A 373 -32.47 32.44 -34.16
C GLN A 373 -31.93 31.04 -34.40
N GLN A 374 -32.17 30.45 -35.56
CA GLN A 374 -31.68 29.14 -35.94
C GLN A 374 -30.14 29.15 -36.07
N GLU A 375 -29.55 30.22 -36.62
CA GLU A 375 -28.11 30.36 -36.74
C GLU A 375 -27.45 30.56 -35.35
N GLN A 376 -28.08 31.32 -34.44
CA GLN A 376 -27.61 31.45 -33.05
C GLN A 376 -27.62 30.10 -32.32
N ILE A 377 -28.70 29.34 -32.40
CA ILE A 377 -28.82 28.00 -31.81
C ILE A 377 -27.77 27.07 -32.41
N ARG A 378 -27.48 27.16 -33.70
CA ARG A 378 -26.51 26.34 -34.39
C ARG A 378 -25.07 26.65 -33.91
N GLU A 379 -24.72 27.93 -33.73
CA GLU A 379 -23.41 28.34 -33.22
C GLU A 379 -23.22 27.91 -31.76
N GLU A 380 -24.22 28.12 -30.89
CA GLU A 380 -24.16 27.66 -29.49
C GLU A 380 -24.07 26.12 -29.40
N TRP A 381 -24.78 25.40 -30.26
CA TRP A 381 -24.70 23.95 -30.32
C TRP A 381 -23.31 23.47 -30.75
N LYS A 382 -22.67 24.15 -31.72
CA LYS A 382 -21.31 23.84 -32.17
C LYS A 382 -20.28 24.07 -31.05
N GLU A 383 -20.37 25.18 -30.34
CA GLU A 383 -19.49 25.50 -29.23
C GLU A 383 -19.61 24.45 -28.11
N LYS A 384 -20.83 24.12 -27.72
CA LYS A 384 -21.06 23.10 -26.68
C LYS A 384 -20.62 21.70 -27.14
N LYS A 385 -20.80 21.37 -28.40
CA LYS A 385 -20.31 20.12 -28.96
C LYS A 385 -18.80 20.02 -28.94
N LEU A 386 -18.09 21.09 -29.32
CA LEU A 386 -16.63 21.14 -29.25
C LEU A 386 -16.14 20.97 -27.81
N ARG A 387 -16.79 21.65 -26.84
CA ARG A 387 -16.46 21.52 -25.42
C ARG A 387 -16.70 20.09 -24.92
N TYR A 388 -17.78 19.46 -25.32
CA TYR A 388 -18.09 18.07 -25.00
C TYR A 388 -17.02 17.10 -25.56
N GLU A 389 -16.64 17.28 -26.83
CA GLU A 389 -15.62 16.45 -27.47
C GLU A 389 -14.25 16.60 -26.77
N ASN A 390 -13.86 17.83 -26.43
CA ASN A 390 -12.64 18.09 -25.68
C ASN A 390 -12.66 17.46 -24.27
N LEU A 391 -13.78 17.55 -23.56
CA LEU A 391 -13.92 16.90 -22.24
C LEU A 391 -13.87 15.37 -22.35
N LYS A 392 -14.46 14.80 -23.38
CA LYS A 392 -14.38 13.35 -23.63
C LYS A 392 -12.97 12.89 -23.99
N GLU A 393 -12.22 13.69 -24.70
CA GLU A 393 -10.80 13.44 -24.99
C GLU A 393 -9.97 13.51 -23.71
N GLN A 394 -10.11 14.59 -22.92
CA GLN A 394 -9.46 14.72 -21.62
C GLN A 394 -9.84 13.57 -20.65
N GLN A 395 -11.07 13.10 -20.67
CA GLN A 395 -11.52 11.96 -19.87
C GLN A 395 -10.86 10.64 -20.29
N ARG A 396 -10.60 10.44 -21.59
CA ARG A 396 -9.87 9.27 -22.13
C ARG A 396 -8.38 9.33 -21.81
N GLU A 397 -7.81 10.52 -21.78
CA GLU A 397 -6.40 10.76 -21.46
C GLU A 397 -6.11 10.77 -19.94
N LEU A 398 -7.17 10.74 -19.10
CA LEU A 398 -7.04 10.76 -17.66
C LEU A 398 -6.52 9.40 -17.14
N GLN A 399 -5.28 9.08 -17.46
CA GLN A 399 -4.52 7.95 -16.94
C GLN A 399 -3.75 8.35 -15.68
N PRO A 400 -3.21 7.40 -14.90
CA PRO A 400 -2.27 7.73 -13.84
C PRO A 400 -1.17 8.63 -14.41
N ASP A 401 -0.89 9.73 -13.74
CA ASP A 401 0.23 10.58 -14.10
C ASP A 401 1.57 9.90 -13.68
N GLU A 402 2.67 10.44 -14.20
CA GLU A 402 4.00 9.90 -13.91
C GLU A 402 4.31 9.86 -12.39
N ALA A 403 3.73 10.80 -11.63
CA ALA A 403 3.88 10.84 -10.17
C ALA A 403 3.09 9.70 -9.49
N GLU A 404 1.88 9.40 -9.98
CA GLU A 404 1.07 8.28 -9.49
C GLU A 404 1.71 6.93 -9.85
N GLU A 405 2.26 6.79 -11.06
CA GLU A 405 3.00 5.58 -11.48
C GLU A 405 4.22 5.33 -10.59
N ARG A 406 5.01 6.36 -10.30
CA ARG A 406 6.15 6.24 -9.36
C ARG A 406 5.73 5.83 -7.95
N LEU A 407 4.54 6.25 -7.48
CA LEU A 407 4.02 5.79 -6.19
C LEU A 407 3.65 4.30 -6.22
N TYR A 408 3.08 3.81 -7.32
CA TYR A 408 2.80 2.37 -7.48
C TYR A 408 4.08 1.54 -7.54
N GLU A 409 5.07 1.96 -8.33
CA GLU A 409 6.39 1.31 -8.41
C GLU A 409 7.06 1.26 -7.04
N ARG A 410 7.02 2.37 -6.29
CA ARG A 410 7.58 2.44 -4.94
C ARG A 410 6.85 1.51 -3.96
N ARG A 411 5.53 1.41 -4.06
CA ARG A 411 4.75 0.47 -3.26
C ARG A 411 5.15 -0.98 -3.55
N GLU A 412 5.26 -1.35 -4.83
CA GLU A 412 5.68 -2.69 -5.25
C GLU A 412 7.10 -3.02 -4.81
N ALA A 413 8.01 -2.06 -4.93
CA ALA A 413 9.38 -2.23 -4.45
C ALA A 413 9.45 -2.46 -2.93
N LEU A 414 8.64 -1.71 -2.14
CA LEU A 414 8.55 -1.89 -0.70
C LEU A 414 7.91 -3.24 -0.32
N GLU A 415 6.91 -3.68 -1.07
CA GLU A 415 6.26 -4.97 -0.88
C GLU A 415 7.23 -6.13 -1.15
N LEU A 416 7.98 -6.05 -2.25
CA LEU A 416 9.01 -7.03 -2.60
C LEU A 416 10.13 -7.06 -1.55
N ALA A 417 10.58 -5.89 -1.09
CA ALA A 417 11.59 -5.78 -0.05
C ALA A 417 11.10 -6.40 1.27
N GLU A 418 9.87 -6.09 1.70
CA GLU A 418 9.25 -6.68 2.90
C GLU A 418 9.15 -8.20 2.79
N GLU A 419 8.69 -8.72 1.64
CA GLU A 419 8.55 -10.16 1.42
C GLU A 419 9.91 -10.87 1.38
N THR A 420 10.91 -10.26 0.73
CA THR A 420 12.26 -10.83 0.64
C THR A 420 12.92 -10.87 2.02
N MET A 421 12.80 -9.79 2.81
CA MET A 421 13.33 -9.77 4.17
C MET A 421 12.63 -10.77 5.08
N LYS A 422 11.32 -10.96 4.96
CA LYS A 422 10.60 -11.99 5.71
C LYS A 422 11.07 -13.40 5.37
N LYS A 423 11.22 -13.70 4.09
CA LYS A 423 11.75 -15.02 3.64
C LYS A 423 13.17 -15.26 4.13
N ALA A 424 14.03 -14.24 4.07
CA ALA A 424 15.37 -14.33 4.62
C ALA A 424 15.34 -14.58 6.13
N ALA A 425 14.49 -13.83 6.86
CA ALA A 425 14.30 -14.03 8.30
C ALA A 425 13.79 -15.44 8.66
N GLU A 426 12.86 -15.98 7.89
CA GLU A 426 12.36 -17.36 8.07
C GLU A 426 13.47 -18.40 7.88
N HIS A 427 14.25 -18.28 6.82
CA HIS A 427 15.38 -19.18 6.56
C HIS A 427 16.47 -19.11 7.64
N LEU A 428 16.78 -17.92 8.12
CA LEU A 428 17.73 -17.72 9.21
C LEU A 428 17.18 -18.29 10.53
N GLY A 429 15.87 -18.08 10.78
CA GLY A 429 15.17 -18.63 11.92
C GLY A 429 15.23 -20.15 11.99
N GLU A 430 15.02 -20.86 10.90
CA GLU A 430 15.11 -22.34 10.84
C GLU A 430 16.49 -22.86 11.26
N ARG A 431 17.57 -22.24 10.80
CA ARG A 431 18.95 -22.63 11.17
C ARG A 431 19.24 -22.39 12.65
N THR A 432 18.83 -21.23 13.16
CA THR A 432 19.01 -20.85 14.58
C THR A 432 18.15 -21.73 15.48
N ALA A 433 16.89 -22.02 15.06
CA ALA A 433 16.00 -22.91 15.79
C ALA A 433 16.59 -24.33 15.94
N ALA A 434 17.30 -24.84 14.95
CA ALA A 434 17.97 -26.13 15.05
C ALA A 434 19.08 -26.14 16.12
N GLY A 435 19.88 -25.08 16.18
CA GLY A 435 20.91 -24.88 17.22
C GLY A 435 20.30 -24.74 18.62
N LEU A 436 19.27 -23.90 18.75
CA LEU A 436 18.54 -23.69 19.97
C LEU A 436 17.89 -24.99 20.46
N ASN A 437 17.15 -25.68 19.59
CA ASN A 437 16.48 -26.95 19.92
C ASN A 437 17.47 -28.02 20.40
N ARG A 438 18.65 -28.10 19.78
CA ARG A 438 19.71 -29.00 20.24
C ARG A 438 20.16 -28.64 21.64
N ARG A 439 20.48 -27.36 21.91
CA ARG A 439 20.99 -26.93 23.22
C ARG A 439 19.93 -27.05 24.32
N VAL A 440 18.68 -26.69 24.03
CA VAL A 440 17.55 -26.91 24.95
C VAL A 440 17.37 -28.39 25.27
N SER A 441 17.50 -29.27 24.27
CA SER A 441 17.39 -30.72 24.48
C SER A 441 18.50 -31.27 25.36
N GLU A 442 19.73 -30.79 25.20
CA GLU A 442 20.86 -31.16 26.06
C GLU A 442 20.58 -30.77 27.51
N ILE A 443 20.29 -29.49 27.79
CA ILE A 443 20.00 -29.00 29.14
C ILE A 443 18.80 -29.71 29.74
N PHE A 444 17.71 -29.87 28.99
CA PHE A 444 16.48 -30.49 29.49
C PHE A 444 16.66 -31.98 29.73
N SER A 445 17.44 -32.67 28.89
CA SER A 445 17.78 -34.08 29.12
C SER A 445 18.60 -34.25 30.39
N GLU A 446 19.55 -33.39 30.69
CA GLU A 446 20.32 -33.38 31.94
C GLU A 446 19.39 -33.18 33.16
N ILE A 447 18.53 -32.14 33.13
CA ILE A 447 17.58 -31.85 34.21
C ILE A 447 16.61 -33.04 34.47
N THR A 448 16.25 -33.79 33.42
CA THR A 448 15.28 -34.89 33.51
C THR A 448 15.93 -36.26 33.55
N GLU A 449 17.25 -36.35 33.81
CA GLU A 449 18.02 -37.59 33.88
C GLU A 449 17.81 -38.49 32.63
N GLY A 450 17.71 -37.89 31.46
CA GLY A 450 17.55 -38.60 30.19
C GLY A 450 16.11 -39.07 29.89
N LYS A 451 15.16 -38.73 30.72
CA LYS A 451 13.74 -39.13 30.51
C LYS A 451 13.17 -38.54 29.21
N TYR A 452 13.56 -37.36 28.85
CA TYR A 452 13.17 -36.65 27.64
C TYR A 452 14.40 -36.27 26.83
N PRO A 453 14.83 -37.11 25.87
CA PRO A 453 16.06 -36.86 25.12
C PRO A 453 15.95 -35.75 24.07
N GLY A 454 14.76 -35.20 23.81
CA GLY A 454 14.61 -34.18 22.82
C GLY A 454 13.46 -33.21 23.09
N VAL A 455 13.71 -31.93 22.79
CA VAL A 455 12.71 -30.85 22.79
C VAL A 455 12.66 -30.26 21.39
N ASN A 456 11.46 -29.94 20.92
CA ASN A 456 11.27 -29.20 19.68
C ASN A 456 10.44 -27.96 19.98
N ILE A 457 10.97 -26.82 19.64
CA ILE A 457 10.37 -25.50 19.80
C ILE A 457 10.20 -24.92 18.41
N SER A 458 8.97 -24.55 18.07
CA SER A 458 8.66 -23.87 16.80
C SER A 458 8.98 -22.37 16.87
N ASP A 459 8.99 -21.69 15.73
CA ASP A 459 9.16 -20.24 15.61
C ASP A 459 8.12 -19.42 16.38
N ARG A 460 6.98 -20.04 16.73
CA ARG A 460 5.91 -19.46 17.56
C ARG A 460 6.03 -19.83 19.04
N LEU A 461 7.18 -20.39 19.45
CA LEU A 461 7.41 -20.90 20.81
C LEU A 461 6.41 -22.00 21.22
N GLU A 462 5.86 -22.76 20.24
CA GLU A 462 5.12 -23.97 20.56
C GLU A 462 6.09 -25.10 20.87
N ILE A 463 5.90 -25.73 22.03
CA ILE A 463 6.86 -26.69 22.57
C ILE A 463 6.26 -28.10 22.51
N SER A 464 7.07 -29.06 22.09
CA SER A 464 6.82 -30.49 22.21
C SER A 464 8.10 -31.22 22.62
N VAL A 465 7.96 -32.30 23.37
CA VAL A 465 9.08 -33.13 23.80
C VAL A 465 9.02 -34.52 23.18
N TRP A 466 10.16 -35.15 23.05
CA TRP A 466 10.32 -36.54 22.60
C TRP A 466 10.64 -37.41 23.82
N ASP A 467 9.85 -38.51 24.06
CA ASP A 467 10.06 -39.43 25.18
C ASP A 467 10.82 -40.72 24.78
N GLY A 468 11.47 -40.69 23.60
CA GLY A 468 12.11 -41.85 22.99
C GLY A 468 11.21 -42.66 22.06
N THR A 469 9.89 -42.50 22.13
CA THR A 469 8.90 -43.23 21.32
C THR A 469 7.95 -42.32 20.56
N ARG A 470 7.52 -41.22 21.16
CA ARG A 470 6.51 -40.33 20.60
C ARG A 470 6.77 -38.89 20.96
N ARG A 471 6.19 -37.97 20.17
CA ARG A 471 6.19 -36.53 20.44
C ARG A 471 5.00 -36.18 21.32
N ILE A 472 5.26 -35.49 22.43
CA ILE A 472 4.25 -35.07 23.42
C ILE A 472 4.19 -33.56 23.45
N PRO A 473 3.05 -32.92 23.14
CA PRO A 473 2.90 -31.46 23.26
C PRO A 473 2.99 -31.00 24.72
N ALA A 474 3.55 -29.81 24.96
CA ALA A 474 3.78 -29.26 26.29
C ALA A 474 2.52 -29.22 27.17
N TYR A 475 1.34 -28.96 26.60
CA TYR A 475 0.07 -28.91 27.36
C TYR A 475 -0.37 -30.24 27.96
N ARG A 476 0.25 -31.37 27.57
CA ARG A 476 0.03 -32.70 28.13
C ARG A 476 1.03 -33.07 29.23
N LEU A 477 2.01 -32.24 29.49
CA LEU A 477 3.03 -32.47 30.49
C LEU A 477 2.59 -31.93 31.86
N SER A 478 3.23 -32.41 32.94
CA SER A 478 3.04 -31.83 34.26
C SER A 478 3.59 -30.37 34.26
N ARG A 479 3.03 -29.53 35.13
CA ARG A 479 3.44 -28.15 35.26
C ARG A 479 4.96 -28.03 35.56
N GLY A 480 5.46 -28.79 36.51
CA GLY A 480 6.88 -28.82 36.82
C GLY A 480 7.77 -29.19 35.62
N THR A 481 7.33 -30.14 34.77
CA THR A 481 8.05 -30.49 33.54
C THR A 481 8.04 -29.32 32.53
N VAL A 482 6.93 -28.63 32.39
CA VAL A 482 6.84 -27.46 31.50
C VAL A 482 7.74 -26.32 32.00
N GLU A 483 7.78 -26.09 33.31
CA GLU A 483 8.67 -25.07 33.93
C GLU A 483 10.15 -25.42 33.66
N GLN A 484 10.52 -26.71 33.76
CA GLN A 484 11.89 -27.15 33.41
C GLN A 484 12.24 -26.91 31.96
N ILE A 485 11.30 -27.10 31.03
CA ILE A 485 11.52 -26.79 29.61
C ILE A 485 11.74 -25.30 29.40
N TYR A 486 10.91 -24.45 30.03
CA TYR A 486 11.10 -22.99 29.93
C TYR A 486 12.41 -22.54 30.54
N PHE A 487 12.83 -23.15 31.66
CA PHE A 487 14.15 -22.90 32.24
C PHE A 487 15.27 -23.27 31.26
N ALA A 488 15.23 -24.49 30.69
CA ALA A 488 16.21 -24.93 29.70
C ALA A 488 16.23 -24.02 28.45
N LEU A 489 15.05 -23.57 27.98
CA LEU A 489 14.95 -22.62 26.86
C LEU A 489 15.62 -21.28 27.19
N ARG A 490 15.37 -20.72 28.38
CA ARG A 490 15.96 -19.46 28.81
C ARG A 490 17.47 -19.54 28.92
N MET A 491 17.99 -20.64 29.48
CA MET A 491 19.43 -20.87 29.61
C MET A 491 20.10 -21.02 28.24
N ALA A 492 19.53 -21.84 27.37
CA ALA A 492 20.04 -21.99 26.00
C ALA A 492 20.00 -20.67 25.21
N ALA A 493 18.94 -19.89 25.38
CA ALA A 493 18.84 -18.58 24.76
C ALA A 493 19.85 -17.58 25.35
N ALA A 494 20.09 -17.61 26.65
CA ALA A 494 21.11 -16.78 27.28
C ALA A 494 22.50 -17.08 26.73
N GLU A 495 22.87 -18.35 26.63
CA GLU A 495 24.16 -18.79 26.05
C GLU A 495 24.33 -18.35 24.57
N MET A 496 23.22 -18.26 23.81
CA MET A 496 23.27 -17.85 22.41
C MET A 496 23.27 -16.34 22.20
N LEU A 497 22.52 -15.60 23.04
CA LEU A 497 22.26 -14.17 22.84
C LEU A 497 23.22 -13.26 23.60
N GLN A 498 23.95 -13.76 24.61
CA GLN A 498 24.81 -12.96 25.47
C GLN A 498 26.28 -13.12 25.06
N GLU A 499 26.92 -12.00 24.78
CA GLU A 499 28.39 -11.96 24.63
C GLU A 499 29.12 -12.04 25.97
N GLU A 500 28.51 -11.46 27.02
CA GLU A 500 29.00 -11.47 28.38
C GLU A 500 28.07 -12.29 29.29
N GLU A 501 28.61 -13.24 30.03
CA GLU A 501 27.84 -14.03 30.99
C GLU A 501 27.28 -13.14 32.10
N LEU A 502 25.97 -13.04 32.22
CA LEU A 502 25.27 -12.34 33.28
C LEU A 502 24.83 -13.30 34.38
N PRO A 503 24.73 -12.84 35.64
CA PRO A 503 24.23 -13.68 36.73
C PRO A 503 22.76 -14.05 36.50
N VAL A 504 22.45 -15.35 36.63
CA VAL A 504 21.06 -15.84 36.57
C VAL A 504 20.38 -15.55 37.91
N ILE A 505 19.22 -14.89 37.83
CA ILE A 505 18.44 -14.48 39.00
C ILE A 505 17.09 -15.19 38.96
N LEU A 506 16.83 -15.99 40.01
CA LEU A 506 15.66 -16.84 40.08
C LEU A 506 14.80 -16.45 41.29
N ASP A 507 13.54 -16.04 41.07
CA ASP A 507 12.58 -15.77 42.13
C ASP A 507 11.47 -16.82 42.13
N GLU A 508 11.51 -17.73 43.11
CA GLU A 508 10.58 -18.85 43.29
C GLU A 508 10.35 -19.73 42.03
N THR A 509 11.36 -19.82 41.17
CA THR A 509 11.28 -20.53 39.89
C THR A 509 11.00 -22.03 40.07
N PHE A 510 11.46 -22.61 41.17
CA PHE A 510 11.34 -24.05 41.45
C PHE A 510 10.11 -24.43 42.30
N ALA A 511 9.15 -23.52 42.50
CA ALA A 511 7.97 -23.75 43.33
C ALA A 511 7.10 -24.95 42.90
N PHE A 512 7.24 -25.43 41.65
CA PHE A 512 6.51 -26.59 41.11
C PHE A 512 7.39 -27.83 40.97
N TYR A 513 8.60 -27.81 41.49
CA TYR A 513 9.49 -28.96 41.43
C TYR A 513 9.28 -29.82 42.69
N ASP A 514 9.40 -31.13 42.54
CA ASP A 514 9.43 -32.07 43.62
C ASP A 514 10.88 -32.25 44.14
N ASP A 515 11.06 -32.82 45.35
CA ASP A 515 12.36 -33.02 46.00
C ASP A 515 13.37 -33.79 45.15
N LYS A 516 12.95 -34.52 44.14
CA LYS A 516 13.83 -35.25 43.22
C LYS A 516 14.31 -34.39 42.03
N ARG A 517 13.63 -33.29 41.78
CA ARG A 517 13.88 -32.41 40.65
C ARG A 517 14.60 -31.08 41.04
N LEU A 518 14.66 -30.83 42.34
CA LEU A 518 15.45 -29.81 42.94
C LEU A 518 16.93 -30.24 43.04
#